data_f2180783c98c22315a8e9b88ff19b48d
#
_entry.id   f2180783c98c22315a8e9b88ff19b48d
#
_cell.length_a   1.000
_cell.length_b   1.000
_cell.length_c   1.000
_cell.angle_alpha   90.00
_cell.angle_beta   90.00
_cell.angle_gamma   90.00
#
_symmetry.space_group_name_H-M   'P 1'
#
loop_
_entity.id
_entity.type
_entity.pdbx_description
1 polymer ?
#
loop_
_entity_poly.entity_id
_entity_poly.type
_entity_poly.pdbx_seq_one_letter_code
_entity_poly.pdbx_strand_id
1 'polypeptide(L)'
;QHLYAVKILSRFNTYLFMKNLLHTLLLITVMMLSVNRAGAQAWERHSKVLSLGFGASQFFHIDNYYYNNNGDFRNRNWYWPVTGQVNFQGEFGVHKYLGLGFTTGFGGRTHYGRNYSGEFNIPLGIIFNFHFYQLIADKKSKAKHADKLDLYVGASAGSGIAIAYYKNLSRTTPLAFGGLHFGLRYYFSPKVGVNGEFGWGKSLANVGFVFKI
;
A
#
# COMPACT_ATOMS: atom_id res chain seq x y z
N GLN A 1 18.80 9.57 -42.45
CA GLN A 1 19.06 8.16 -42.10
C GLN A 1 19.16 7.94 -40.56
N HIS A 2 19.76 8.84 -39.81
CA HIS A 2 19.94 8.70 -38.33
C HIS A 2 18.60 8.64 -37.55
N LEU A 3 17.60 9.43 -37.95
CA LEU A 3 16.28 9.46 -37.30
C LEU A 3 15.48 8.15 -37.50
N TYR A 4 15.67 7.46 -38.60
CA TYR A 4 15.01 6.17 -38.88
C TYR A 4 15.58 5.05 -38.02
N ALA A 5 16.90 5.01 -37.80
CA ALA A 5 17.56 4.02 -36.96
C ALA A 5 17.14 4.15 -35.48
N VAL A 6 17.03 5.35 -34.95
CA VAL A 6 16.57 5.60 -33.56
C VAL A 6 15.12 5.16 -33.36
N LYS A 7 14.25 5.36 -34.35
CA LYS A 7 12.84 4.96 -34.28
C LYS A 7 12.66 3.44 -34.34
N ILE A 8 13.53 2.74 -35.08
CA ILE A 8 13.53 1.26 -35.12
C ILE A 8 14.03 0.68 -33.79
N LEU A 9 15.13 1.22 -33.24
CA LEU A 9 15.67 0.79 -31.95
C LEU A 9 14.67 1.00 -30.79
N SER A 10 13.96 2.12 -30.77
CA SER A 10 12.95 2.37 -29.73
C SER A 10 11.77 1.39 -29.79
N ARG A 11 11.29 1.07 -31.00
CA ARG A 11 10.24 0.05 -31.18
C ARG A 11 10.70 -1.36 -30.81
N PHE A 12 11.94 -1.70 -31.11
CA PHE A 12 12.52 -3.00 -30.76
C PHE A 12 12.66 -3.16 -29.25
N ASN A 13 13.14 -2.13 -28.54
CA ASN A 13 13.21 -2.12 -27.06
C ASN A 13 11.82 -2.19 -26.40
N THR A 14 10.83 -1.49 -26.95
CA THR A 14 9.46 -1.58 -26.43
C THR A 14 8.86 -2.97 -26.63
N TYR A 15 9.09 -3.60 -27.77
CA TYR A 15 8.65 -4.96 -28.05
C TYR A 15 9.31 -5.99 -27.12
N LEU A 16 10.62 -5.89 -26.90
CA LEU A 16 11.38 -6.77 -26.00
C LEU A 16 10.89 -6.62 -24.54
N PHE A 17 10.65 -5.38 -24.12
CA PHE A 17 10.10 -5.08 -22.79
C PHE A 17 8.70 -5.69 -22.61
N MET A 18 7.79 -5.49 -23.56
CA MET A 18 6.45 -6.05 -23.52
C MET A 18 6.46 -7.59 -23.53
N LYS A 19 7.32 -8.19 -24.33
CA LYS A 19 7.49 -9.65 -24.39
C LYS A 19 7.96 -10.21 -23.04
N ASN A 20 8.96 -9.60 -22.43
CA ASN A 20 9.48 -10.01 -21.11
C ASN A 20 8.45 -9.80 -20.01
N LEU A 21 7.70 -8.71 -20.04
CA LEU A 21 6.60 -8.45 -19.11
C LEU A 21 5.50 -9.53 -19.22
N LEU A 22 5.12 -9.88 -20.45
CA LEU A 22 4.12 -10.94 -20.70
C LEU A 22 4.58 -12.31 -20.19
N HIS A 23 5.85 -12.67 -20.42
CA HIS A 23 6.42 -13.92 -19.90
C HIS A 23 6.47 -13.94 -18.38
N THR A 24 6.84 -12.83 -17.75
CA THR A 24 6.87 -12.70 -16.29
C THR A 24 5.46 -12.84 -15.71
N LEU A 25 4.46 -12.18 -16.32
CA LEU A 25 3.06 -12.31 -15.94
C LEU A 25 2.55 -13.76 -16.12
N LEU A 26 2.88 -14.40 -17.22
CA LEU A 26 2.52 -15.79 -17.47
C LEU A 26 3.16 -16.74 -16.45
N LEU A 27 4.43 -16.55 -16.12
CA LEU A 27 5.15 -17.34 -15.11
C LEU A 27 4.54 -17.18 -13.72
N ILE A 28 4.19 -15.95 -13.34
CA ILE A 28 3.48 -15.65 -12.09
C ILE A 28 2.12 -16.35 -12.08
N THR A 29 1.38 -16.31 -13.19
CA THR A 29 0.07 -16.96 -13.32
C THR A 29 0.18 -18.47 -13.19
N VAL A 30 1.17 -19.10 -13.82
CA VAL A 30 1.43 -20.56 -13.73
C VAL A 30 1.86 -20.93 -12.31
N MET A 31 2.72 -20.16 -11.66
CA MET A 31 3.07 -20.37 -10.25
C MET A 31 1.85 -20.27 -9.33
N MET A 32 0.93 -19.35 -9.61
CA MET A 32 -0.32 -19.21 -8.84
C MET A 32 -1.27 -20.40 -9.01
N LEU A 33 -1.28 -21.05 -10.18
CA LEU A 33 -2.16 -22.20 -10.48
C LEU A 33 -1.64 -23.53 -9.92
N SER A 34 -0.35 -23.65 -9.62
CA SER A 34 0.31 -24.91 -9.22
C SER A 34 0.27 -25.20 -7.70
N VAL A 35 -0.40 -24.37 -6.90
CA VAL A 35 -0.39 -24.53 -5.44
C VAL A 35 -1.50 -25.47 -4.99
N ASN A 36 -1.10 -26.64 -4.47
CA ASN A 36 -1.99 -27.62 -3.86
C ASN A 36 -2.81 -27.05 -2.71
N ARG A 37 -4.09 -27.44 -2.62
CA ARG A 37 -5.04 -27.05 -1.57
C ARG A 37 -4.67 -27.71 -0.25
N ALA A 38 -3.74 -27.15 0.50
CA ALA A 38 -3.69 -27.40 1.93
C ALA A 38 -4.74 -26.50 2.58
N GLY A 39 -5.67 -27.08 3.35
CA GLY A 39 -6.75 -26.36 4.00
C GLY A 39 -6.25 -25.51 5.17
N ALA A 40 -5.53 -24.44 4.87
CA ALA A 40 -5.11 -23.45 5.86
C ALA A 40 -6.20 -22.39 5.97
N GLN A 41 -6.58 -22.03 7.19
CA GLN A 41 -7.48 -20.90 7.45
C GLN A 41 -6.87 -19.61 6.89
N ALA A 42 -7.73 -18.68 6.45
CA ALA A 42 -7.27 -17.38 5.92
C ALA A 42 -6.47 -16.59 6.97
N TRP A 43 -6.85 -16.70 8.26
CA TRP A 43 -6.13 -16.15 9.39
C TRP A 43 -6.10 -17.13 10.58
N GLU A 44 -4.99 -17.19 11.29
CA GLU A 44 -4.80 -18.01 12.50
C GLU A 44 -3.71 -17.43 13.40
N ARG A 45 -3.59 -17.93 14.61
CA ARG A 45 -2.48 -17.60 15.51
C ARG A 45 -1.16 -18.01 14.86
N HIS A 46 -0.13 -17.16 14.99
CA HIS A 46 1.20 -17.27 14.35
C HIS A 46 1.21 -17.08 12.83
N SER A 47 0.09 -16.70 12.21
CA SER A 47 0.11 -16.25 10.81
C SER A 47 1.13 -15.12 10.64
N LYS A 48 1.91 -15.20 9.57
CA LYS A 48 2.82 -14.13 9.14
C LYS A 48 2.39 -13.70 7.76
N VAL A 49 2.04 -12.44 7.63
CA VAL A 49 1.46 -11.90 6.40
C VAL A 49 2.24 -10.69 5.97
N LEU A 50 2.66 -10.65 4.72
CA LEU A 50 3.19 -9.47 4.06
C LEU A 50 2.19 -8.96 3.03
N SER A 51 1.98 -7.66 2.96
CA SER A 51 1.15 -7.02 1.94
C SER A 51 1.93 -5.94 1.22
N LEU A 52 1.72 -5.89 -0.08
CA LEU A 52 2.19 -4.83 -0.96
C LEU A 52 0.97 -4.24 -1.64
N GLY A 53 0.70 -2.97 -1.41
CA GLY A 53 -0.48 -2.30 -1.93
C GLY A 53 -0.17 -0.96 -2.57
N PHE A 54 -1.11 -0.51 -3.39
CA PHE A 54 -1.11 0.80 -4.00
C PHE A 54 -2.47 1.46 -3.78
N GLY A 55 -2.46 2.75 -3.48
CA GLY A 55 -3.69 3.47 -3.21
C GLY A 55 -3.49 4.91 -2.82
N ALA A 56 -4.38 5.41 -1.99
CA ALA A 56 -4.35 6.76 -1.45
C ALA A 56 -4.26 6.72 0.06
N SER A 57 -3.45 7.61 0.62
CA SER A 57 -3.26 7.81 2.06
C SER A 57 -3.46 9.27 2.42
N GLN A 58 -3.72 9.51 3.70
CA GLN A 58 -3.91 10.86 4.21
C GLN A 58 -3.12 11.03 5.51
N PHE A 59 -2.04 11.80 5.42
CA PHE A 59 -1.13 12.01 6.53
C PHE A 59 -1.28 13.42 7.10
N PHE A 60 -1.03 13.53 8.37
CA PHE A 60 -0.99 14.78 9.09
C PHE A 60 0.43 15.36 9.04
N HIS A 61 0.56 16.57 8.51
CA HIS A 61 1.83 17.28 8.46
C HIS A 61 1.92 18.23 9.64
N ILE A 62 2.99 18.08 10.43
CA ILE A 62 3.28 18.87 11.63
C ILE A 62 3.92 20.13 11.11
N ASP A 63 4.28 20.80 10.56
CA ASP A 63 4.92 22.00 10.00
C ASP A 63 4.81 22.06 8.48
N ASN A 64 3.63 22.34 8.00
CA ASN A 64 3.46 22.46 6.57
C ASN A 64 3.68 23.91 6.10
N TYR A 65 4.74 24.09 5.36
CA TYR A 65 5.02 25.34 4.67
C TYR A 65 4.52 25.25 3.23
N TYR A 66 3.67 26.16 2.83
CA TYR A 66 3.32 26.34 1.43
C TYR A 66 3.98 27.60 0.87
N TYR A 67 4.31 27.55 -0.38
CA TYR A 67 4.87 28.69 -1.09
C TYR A 67 3.73 29.57 -1.59
N ASN A 68 3.66 30.84 -1.16
CA ASN A 68 2.66 31.74 -1.68
C ASN A 68 3.10 32.35 -3.02
N ASN A 69 2.17 33.02 -3.71
CA ASN A 69 2.46 33.65 -5.03
C ASN A 69 3.55 34.74 -4.96
N ASN A 70 3.89 35.23 -3.77
CA ASN A 70 4.90 36.26 -3.54
C ASN A 70 6.30 35.69 -3.25
N GLY A 71 6.46 34.38 -3.24
CA GLY A 71 7.75 33.75 -3.01
C GLY A 71 8.10 33.47 -1.55
N ASP A 72 7.16 33.66 -0.62
CA ASP A 72 7.39 33.42 0.79
C ASP A 72 6.88 32.05 1.22
N PHE A 73 7.64 31.37 2.10
CA PHE A 73 7.16 30.21 2.81
C PHE A 73 6.19 30.66 3.92
N ARG A 74 4.94 30.29 3.80
CA ARG A 74 3.96 30.48 4.89
C ARG A 74 3.66 29.15 5.58
N ASN A 75 3.60 29.22 6.91
CA ASN A 75 3.21 28.07 7.73
C ASN A 75 1.68 27.88 7.65
N ARG A 76 1.26 26.69 7.27
CA ARG A 76 -0.13 26.26 7.36
C ARG A 76 -0.23 25.25 8.50
N ASN A 77 -0.71 25.69 9.64
CA ASN A 77 -0.68 24.95 10.89
C ASN A 77 -1.30 23.54 10.87
N TRP A 78 -2.13 23.21 9.87
CA TRP A 78 -2.81 21.92 9.79
C TRP A 78 -3.17 21.59 8.34
N TYR A 79 -2.57 20.54 7.78
CA TYR A 79 -2.83 20.13 6.42
C TYR A 79 -2.87 18.61 6.27
N TRP A 80 -3.92 18.12 5.63
CA TRP A 80 -4.20 16.70 5.43
C TRP A 80 -4.30 16.38 3.94
N PRO A 81 -3.19 16.32 3.22
CA PRO A 81 -3.24 16.01 1.81
C PRO A 81 -3.57 14.55 1.56
N VAL A 82 -4.37 14.30 0.54
CA VAL A 82 -4.46 12.97 -0.04
C VAL A 82 -3.28 12.80 -0.99
N THR A 83 -2.53 11.72 -0.80
CA THR A 83 -1.35 11.39 -1.60
C THR A 83 -1.47 9.99 -2.17
N GLY A 84 -1.00 9.78 -3.39
CA GLY A 84 -0.79 8.42 -3.91
C GLY A 84 0.31 7.73 -3.11
N GLN A 85 0.12 6.45 -2.77
CA GLN A 85 1.00 5.73 -1.87
C GLN A 85 1.21 4.29 -2.32
N VAL A 86 2.46 3.84 -2.33
CA VAL A 86 2.82 2.42 -2.31
C VAL A 86 3.02 2.03 -0.85
N ASN A 87 2.28 1.03 -0.39
CA ASN A 87 2.26 0.58 1.00
C ASN A 87 2.85 -0.82 1.14
N PHE A 88 3.70 -1.00 2.13
CA PHE A 88 4.21 -2.29 2.60
C PHE A 88 3.71 -2.50 4.01
N GLN A 89 3.16 -3.67 4.29
CA GLN A 89 2.72 -4.06 5.61
C GLN A 89 3.25 -5.44 5.95
N GLY A 90 3.73 -5.61 7.20
CA GLY A 90 3.96 -6.90 7.80
C GLY A 90 3.05 -7.08 9.01
N GLU A 91 2.40 -8.23 9.12
CA GLU A 91 1.48 -8.53 10.21
C GLU A 91 1.75 -9.91 10.79
N PHE A 92 1.69 -10.02 12.12
CA PHE A 92 1.91 -11.24 12.89
C PHE A 92 0.66 -11.57 13.70
N GLY A 93 0.18 -12.79 13.62
CA GLY A 93 -0.92 -13.31 14.40
C GLY A 93 -0.52 -13.56 15.86
N VAL A 94 -0.72 -12.55 16.71
CA VAL A 94 -0.46 -12.67 18.16
C VAL A 94 -1.54 -13.47 18.88
N HIS A 95 -2.74 -13.48 18.31
CA HIS A 95 -3.87 -14.28 18.76
C HIS A 95 -4.65 -14.79 17.55
N LYS A 96 -5.53 -15.78 17.74
CA LYS A 96 -6.34 -16.32 16.62
C LYS A 96 -7.26 -15.28 15.93
N TYR A 97 -7.51 -14.16 16.60
CA TYR A 97 -8.33 -13.07 16.08
C TYR A 97 -7.60 -11.73 16.02
N LEU A 98 -6.36 -11.66 16.52
CA LEU A 98 -5.64 -10.40 16.63
C LEU A 98 -4.31 -10.47 15.90
N GLY A 99 -4.07 -9.47 15.09
CA GLY A 99 -2.81 -9.21 14.39
C GLY A 99 -2.14 -7.93 14.89
N LEU A 100 -0.84 -7.99 15.03
CA LEU A 100 0.02 -6.84 15.32
C LEU A 100 1.08 -6.76 14.24
N GLY A 101 1.38 -5.56 13.77
CA GLY A 101 2.34 -5.43 12.69
C GLY A 101 2.89 -4.03 12.50
N PHE A 102 3.57 -3.88 11.39
CA PHE A 102 4.13 -2.61 10.95
C PHE A 102 3.60 -2.23 9.57
N THR A 103 3.65 -0.96 9.28
CA THR A 103 3.36 -0.40 7.95
C THR A 103 4.42 0.62 7.60
N THR A 104 4.84 0.62 6.35
CA THR A 104 5.71 1.63 5.76
C THR A 104 5.34 1.81 4.30
N GLY A 105 5.97 2.73 3.62
CA GLY A 105 5.71 2.96 2.22
C GLY A 105 6.40 4.19 1.69
N PHE A 106 6.06 4.55 0.48
CA PHE A 106 6.48 5.80 -0.13
C PHE A 106 5.40 6.28 -1.09
N GLY A 107 5.31 7.58 -1.25
CA GLY A 107 4.33 8.17 -2.14
C GLY A 107 4.44 9.67 -2.21
N GLY A 108 3.41 10.30 -2.71
CA GLY A 108 3.41 11.74 -2.82
C GLY A 108 2.33 12.26 -3.76
N ARG A 109 2.45 13.53 -4.05
CA ARG A 109 1.60 14.25 -4.99
C ARG A 109 2.42 15.30 -5.72
N THR A 110 2.00 15.63 -6.90
CA THR A 110 2.61 16.66 -7.72
C THR A 110 1.53 17.62 -8.23
N HIS A 111 1.81 18.90 -8.17
CA HIS A 111 0.98 19.94 -8.76
C HIS A 111 1.67 20.47 -10.00
N TYR A 112 1.03 20.26 -11.14
CA TYR A 112 1.45 20.81 -12.42
C TYR A 112 0.82 22.20 -12.59
N GLY A 113 1.64 23.25 -12.60
CA GLY A 113 1.25 24.63 -12.81
C GLY A 113 2.44 25.45 -13.32
N ARG A 114 2.32 26.78 -13.40
CA ARG A 114 3.44 27.67 -13.75
C ARG A 114 4.69 27.46 -12.86
N ASN A 115 4.48 26.93 -11.66
CA ASN A 115 5.52 26.60 -10.70
C ASN A 115 5.35 25.12 -10.32
N TYR A 116 6.27 24.29 -10.78
CA TYR A 116 6.33 22.88 -10.42
C TYR A 116 6.51 22.74 -8.89
N SER A 117 5.57 22.11 -8.24
CA SER A 117 5.59 21.85 -6.79
C SER A 117 5.07 20.47 -6.49
N GLY A 118 5.53 19.89 -5.42
CA GLY A 118 5.07 18.58 -5.01
C GLY A 118 5.59 18.18 -3.64
N GLU A 119 5.29 16.96 -3.30
CA GLU A 119 5.63 16.37 -2.01
C GLU A 119 5.89 14.88 -2.19
N PHE A 120 6.94 14.40 -1.57
CA PHE A 120 7.24 12.98 -1.44
C PHE A 120 7.24 12.62 0.05
N ASN A 121 6.63 11.50 0.42
CA ASN A 121 6.54 11.09 1.81
C ASN A 121 6.95 9.63 2.02
N ILE A 122 7.50 9.37 3.21
CA ILE A 122 7.90 8.04 3.68
C ILE A 122 7.33 7.86 5.09
N PRO A 123 6.17 7.22 5.25
CA PRO A 123 5.60 6.89 6.54
C PRO A 123 6.20 5.62 7.13
N LEU A 124 6.20 5.53 8.46
CA LEU A 124 6.52 4.33 9.23
C LEU A 124 5.59 4.26 10.45
N GLY A 125 4.98 3.12 10.70
CA GLY A 125 4.06 2.98 11.82
C GLY A 125 3.74 1.54 12.19
N ILE A 126 2.88 1.43 13.19
CA ILE A 126 2.34 0.16 13.67
C ILE A 126 0.89 -0.01 13.25
N ILE A 127 0.48 -1.25 13.11
CA ILE A 127 -0.91 -1.64 12.84
C ILE A 127 -1.36 -2.66 13.87
N PHE A 128 -2.64 -2.58 14.21
CA PHE A 128 -3.33 -3.55 15.02
C PHE A 128 -4.64 -3.92 14.33
N ASN A 129 -4.87 -5.22 14.07
CA ASN A 129 -6.03 -5.71 13.33
C ASN A 129 -6.82 -6.73 14.16
N PHE A 130 -8.15 -6.64 14.09
CA PHE A 130 -9.08 -7.61 14.62
C PHE A 130 -9.78 -8.35 13.48
N HIS A 131 -9.49 -9.63 13.33
CA HIS A 131 -9.97 -10.53 12.28
C HIS A 131 -11.33 -11.13 12.67
N PHE A 132 -12.38 -10.34 12.50
CA PHE A 132 -13.71 -10.72 12.97
C PHE A 132 -14.34 -11.83 12.13
N TYR A 133 -13.96 -12.00 10.87
CA TYR A 133 -14.47 -13.11 10.06
C TYR A 133 -14.03 -14.47 10.62
N GLN A 134 -12.82 -14.55 11.17
CA GLN A 134 -12.35 -15.75 11.86
C GLN A 134 -13.19 -16.08 13.09
N LEU A 135 -13.61 -15.06 13.85
CA LEU A 135 -14.51 -15.25 14.98
C LEU A 135 -15.88 -15.81 14.54
N ILE A 136 -16.39 -15.36 13.39
CA ILE A 136 -17.64 -15.86 12.80
C ILE A 136 -17.46 -17.31 12.32
N ALA A 137 -16.33 -17.60 11.70
CA ALA A 137 -16.00 -18.91 11.16
C ALA A 137 -15.91 -19.98 12.28
N ASP A 138 -15.29 -19.63 13.40
CA ASP A 138 -15.18 -20.51 14.55
C ASP A 138 -16.53 -20.82 15.23
N LYS A 139 -17.45 -19.86 15.22
CA LYS A 139 -18.80 -20.05 15.78
C LYS A 139 -19.74 -20.81 14.85
N LYS A 140 -19.52 -20.74 13.55
CA LYS A 140 -20.34 -21.40 12.53
C LYS A 140 -19.47 -22.45 11.83
N SER A 141 -19.62 -23.72 12.19
CA SER A 141 -18.87 -24.84 11.61
C SER A 141 -18.95 -25.00 10.07
N LYS A 142 -19.66 -24.13 9.40
CA LYS A 142 -19.84 -24.09 7.93
C LYS A 142 -19.69 -22.66 7.35
N ALA A 143 -18.83 -21.82 7.90
CA ALA A 143 -18.56 -20.53 7.27
C ALA A 143 -17.94 -20.77 5.88
N LYS A 144 -18.67 -20.37 4.83
CA LYS A 144 -18.18 -20.50 3.45
C LYS A 144 -16.89 -19.67 3.28
N HIS A 145 -15.87 -20.27 2.65
CA HIS A 145 -14.61 -19.60 2.33
C HIS A 145 -13.77 -19.12 3.53
N ALA A 146 -13.94 -19.69 4.72
CA ALA A 146 -13.10 -19.36 5.88
C ALA A 146 -11.60 -19.68 5.66
N ASP A 147 -11.31 -20.52 4.69
CA ASP A 147 -9.98 -20.86 4.22
C ASP A 147 -9.37 -19.78 3.31
N LYS A 148 -10.21 -18.92 2.71
CA LYS A 148 -9.80 -17.96 1.69
C LYS A 148 -10.07 -16.52 2.03
N LEU A 149 -11.11 -16.25 2.82
CA LEU A 149 -11.59 -14.90 3.12
C LEU A 149 -11.20 -14.51 4.54
N ASP A 150 -10.55 -13.36 4.65
CA ASP A 150 -10.21 -12.71 5.91
C ASP A 150 -10.75 -11.28 5.88
N LEU A 151 -11.66 -10.98 6.82
CA LEU A 151 -12.20 -9.63 7.02
C LEU A 151 -11.74 -9.13 8.39
N TYR A 152 -11.20 -7.93 8.42
CA TYR A 152 -10.68 -7.33 9.63
C TYR A 152 -11.01 -5.84 9.73
N VAL A 153 -11.03 -5.36 10.95
CA VAL A 153 -11.00 -3.94 11.30
C VAL A 153 -9.73 -3.66 12.05
N GLY A 154 -9.13 -2.53 11.83
CA GLY A 154 -7.85 -2.24 12.46
C GLY A 154 -7.66 -0.76 12.76
N ALA A 155 -6.64 -0.52 13.56
CA ALA A 155 -6.11 0.79 13.86
C ALA A 155 -4.65 0.88 13.42
N SER A 156 -4.23 2.06 13.05
CA SER A 156 -2.83 2.35 12.72
C SER A 156 -2.40 3.67 13.33
N ALA A 157 -1.14 3.74 13.71
CA ALA A 157 -0.51 4.98 14.14
C ALA A 157 0.97 4.98 13.76
N GLY A 158 1.50 6.15 13.46
CA GLY A 158 2.89 6.27 13.06
C GLY A 158 3.32 7.69 12.76
N SER A 159 4.56 7.79 12.32
CA SER A 159 5.17 9.03 11.89
C SER A 159 6.00 8.80 10.63
N GLY A 160 6.68 9.83 10.15
CA GLY A 160 7.54 9.73 8.99
C GLY A 160 8.07 11.09 8.57
N ILE A 161 8.54 11.15 7.36
CA ILE A 161 9.06 12.38 6.76
C ILE A 161 8.32 12.70 5.47
N ALA A 162 8.07 13.99 5.25
CA ALA A 162 7.60 14.54 4.00
C ALA A 162 8.65 15.51 3.46
N ILE A 163 8.99 15.37 2.18
CA ILE A 163 9.92 16.23 1.46
C ILE A 163 9.09 17.04 0.48
N ALA A 164 8.81 18.28 0.85
CA ALA A 164 8.16 19.25 -0.05
C ALA A 164 9.21 19.87 -0.96
N TYR A 165 8.89 20.00 -2.24
CA TYR A 165 9.76 20.64 -3.22
C TYR A 165 8.99 21.70 -4.03
N TYR A 166 9.68 22.79 -4.33
CA TYR A 166 9.19 23.90 -5.13
C TYR A 166 10.33 24.48 -5.96
N LYS A 167 10.26 24.36 -7.28
CA LYS A 167 11.38 24.73 -8.16
C LYS A 167 12.67 24.04 -7.69
N ASN A 168 13.69 24.80 -7.31
CA ASN A 168 14.98 24.32 -6.84
C ASN A 168 15.12 24.27 -5.33
N LEU A 169 14.04 24.50 -4.59
CA LEU A 169 14.00 24.48 -3.13
C LEU A 169 13.33 23.20 -2.64
N SER A 170 13.92 22.57 -1.64
CA SER A 170 13.32 21.45 -0.93
C SER A 170 13.34 21.65 0.56
N ARG A 171 12.33 21.13 1.25
CA ARG A 171 12.23 21.16 2.69
C ARG A 171 11.67 19.85 3.22
N THR A 172 12.32 19.32 4.23
CA THR A 172 11.86 18.13 4.94
C THR A 172 11.05 18.54 6.17
N THR A 173 9.87 17.93 6.33
CA THR A 173 8.97 18.15 7.48
C THR A 173 8.56 16.82 8.08
N PRO A 174 8.35 16.73 9.41
CA PRO A 174 7.78 15.52 10.00
C PRO A 174 6.31 15.38 9.61
N LEU A 175 5.88 14.14 9.41
CA LEU A 175 4.49 13.78 9.27
C LEU A 175 4.08 12.80 10.38
N ALA A 176 2.80 12.77 10.70
CA ALA A 176 2.21 11.77 11.57
C ALA A 176 0.92 11.23 10.94
N PHE A 177 0.51 10.07 11.38
CA PHE A 177 -0.78 9.52 11.00
C PHE A 177 -1.36 8.68 12.14
N GLY A 178 -2.68 8.62 12.15
CA GLY A 178 -3.44 7.73 13.01
C GLY A 178 -4.81 7.55 12.41
N GLY A 179 -5.39 6.36 12.52
CA GLY A 179 -6.71 6.14 11.98
C GLY A 179 -7.18 4.71 12.09
N LEU A 180 -8.42 4.52 11.70
CA LEU A 180 -9.09 3.24 11.64
C LEU A 180 -9.23 2.81 10.18
N HIS A 181 -9.18 1.51 9.95
CA HIS A 181 -9.38 0.94 8.63
C HIS A 181 -10.15 -0.38 8.70
N PHE A 182 -10.89 -0.63 7.64
CA PHE A 182 -11.49 -1.93 7.33
C PHE A 182 -10.67 -2.58 6.24
N GLY A 183 -10.42 -3.87 6.35
CA GLY A 183 -9.67 -4.63 5.37
C GLY A 183 -10.34 -5.94 5.00
N LEU A 184 -10.09 -6.32 3.75
CA LEU A 184 -10.51 -7.58 3.15
C LEU A 184 -9.30 -8.23 2.50
N ARG A 185 -9.07 -9.51 2.78
CA ARG A 185 -8.09 -10.35 2.05
C ARG A 185 -8.81 -11.55 1.46
N TYR A 186 -8.50 -11.84 0.23
CA TYR A 186 -8.98 -13.03 -0.44
C TYR A 186 -7.81 -13.82 -1.01
N TYR A 187 -7.61 -15.02 -0.48
CA TYR A 187 -6.54 -15.92 -0.88
C TYR A 187 -7.02 -16.85 -1.99
N PHE A 188 -6.43 -16.74 -3.16
CA PHE A 188 -6.67 -17.66 -4.28
C PHE A 188 -5.73 -18.88 -4.22
N SER A 189 -4.66 -18.81 -3.42
CA SER A 189 -3.80 -19.95 -3.07
C SER A 189 -3.51 -19.92 -1.55
N PRO A 190 -2.95 -20.98 -0.94
CA PRO A 190 -2.61 -21.00 0.48
C PRO A 190 -1.65 -19.89 0.92
N LYS A 191 -0.86 -19.34 0.00
CA LYS A 191 0.17 -18.36 0.29
C LYS A 191 -0.04 -17.00 -0.36
N VAL A 192 -0.90 -16.90 -1.38
CA VAL A 192 -1.01 -15.68 -2.18
C VAL A 192 -2.48 -15.28 -2.33
N GLY A 193 -2.74 -14.01 -2.17
CA GLY A 193 -4.06 -13.43 -2.29
C GLY A 193 -4.01 -11.97 -2.73
N VAL A 194 -5.17 -11.35 -2.72
CA VAL A 194 -5.35 -9.92 -2.90
C VAL A 194 -5.87 -9.31 -1.62
N ASN A 195 -5.53 -8.06 -1.37
CA ASN A 195 -6.09 -7.31 -0.26
C ASN A 195 -6.65 -5.97 -0.73
N GLY A 196 -7.68 -5.53 -0.02
CA GLY A 196 -8.22 -4.19 -0.11
C GLY A 196 -8.37 -3.61 1.28
N GLU A 197 -8.03 -2.35 1.47
CA GLU A 197 -8.23 -1.60 2.70
C GLU A 197 -8.92 -0.28 2.40
N PHE A 198 -9.78 0.12 3.30
CA PHE A 198 -10.48 1.40 3.25
C PHE A 198 -10.58 1.98 4.66
N GLY A 199 -10.32 3.28 4.80
CA GLY A 199 -10.38 3.90 6.12
C GLY A 199 -9.81 5.31 6.15
N TRP A 200 -9.00 5.59 7.16
CA TRP A 200 -8.40 6.88 7.41
C TRP A 200 -6.92 6.74 7.78
N GLY A 201 -6.12 7.75 7.48
CA GLY A 201 -4.69 7.76 7.76
C GLY A 201 -3.88 7.01 6.70
N LYS A 202 -3.24 5.89 7.07
CA LYS A 202 -2.38 5.11 6.16
C LYS A 202 -3.08 4.60 4.90
N SER A 203 -4.37 4.32 5.00
CA SER A 203 -5.18 3.77 3.91
C SER A 203 -6.52 4.49 3.84
N LEU A 204 -6.60 5.51 3.01
CA LEU A 204 -7.89 6.06 2.60
C LEU A 204 -8.60 5.06 1.67
N ALA A 205 -7.87 4.53 0.69
CA ALA A 205 -8.22 3.38 -0.13
C ALA A 205 -6.92 2.73 -0.61
N ASN A 206 -6.78 1.43 -0.47
CA ASN A 206 -5.60 0.69 -0.87
C ASN A 206 -5.98 -0.68 -1.41
N VAL A 207 -5.36 -1.09 -2.50
CA VAL A 207 -5.52 -2.43 -3.07
C VAL A 207 -4.15 -3.01 -3.36
N GLY A 208 -4.02 -4.33 -3.27
CA GLY A 208 -2.72 -4.95 -3.49
C GLY A 208 -2.71 -6.47 -3.38
N PHE A 209 -1.53 -6.99 -3.23
CA PHE A 209 -1.27 -8.40 -3.03
C PHE A 209 -0.93 -8.68 -1.57
N VAL A 210 -1.28 -9.89 -1.13
CA VAL A 210 -0.98 -10.39 0.20
C VAL A 210 -0.32 -11.77 0.09
N PHE A 211 0.70 -11.97 0.93
CA PHE A 211 1.52 -13.18 0.96
C PHE A 211 1.56 -13.73 2.38
N LYS A 212 1.24 -15.01 2.56
CA LYS A 212 1.52 -15.76 3.79
C LYS A 212 2.91 -16.37 3.72
N ILE A 213 3.67 -16.26 4.82
CA ILE A 213 5.04 -16.75 4.95
C ILE A 213 5.06 -17.93 5.92
#